data_2dd02b0dfd7aefbdd87edf32b3bc14c4
#
_entry.id   2dd02b0dfd7aefbdd87edf32b3bc14c4
#
_cell.length_a   1.000
_cell.length_b   1.000
_cell.length_c   1.000
_cell.angle_alpha   90.00
_cell.angle_beta   90.00
_cell.angle_gamma   90.00
#
_symmetry.space_group_name_H-M   'P 1'
#
loop_
_entity.id
_entity.type
_entity.pdbx_description
1 polymer ?
#
loop_
_entity_poly.entity_id
_entity_poly.type
_entity_poly.pdbx_seq_one_letter_code
_entity_poly.pdbx_strand_id
1 'polypeptide(L)'
;MAKITDVARRAGVSPSTVSYALSGKRPISDATRRRVQAAVRELGYRTDGGGRSRSGARAKVLALAVPMRPGIHVPVVTQFAVSVVTAARARDHDVLLLTQGEGDEGIGRVTDTGLADGVIVTDVQLQDSRLPLLRSCSLPSVLIGVPAEADGLTCVDLDFRAAGELCVDHLAGLGHRAVALVGSPPEVYVRRTAFARRLVEGFTAAADRHGLASAVLPCGTGRDAARTVVERLLRDLPALTAVVVHNEPLVDPLIEAFEELGMRVPGDLSLTAVCPSPVAASARVPVTSVAVPAAELGARAVHLLVRKLSGAPVPGTTLLPPRLTERSSTAPRGR
;
A
#
# COMPACT_ATOMS: atom_id res chain seq x y z
N MET A 1 -14.19 31.06 -13.62
CA MET A 1 -14.63 29.68 -13.84
C MET A 1 -15.71 29.66 -14.91
N ALA A 2 -15.56 28.94 -16.00
CA ALA A 2 -16.54 28.89 -17.09
C ALA A 2 -17.85 28.28 -16.59
N LYS A 3 -18.98 28.85 -17.03
CA LYS A 3 -20.34 28.39 -16.67
C LYS A 3 -20.94 27.59 -17.82
N ILE A 4 -21.96 26.77 -17.55
CA ILE A 4 -22.68 26.01 -18.59
C ILE A 4 -23.23 26.94 -19.70
N THR A 5 -23.57 28.18 -19.34
CA THR A 5 -24.01 29.24 -20.27
C THR A 5 -22.89 29.67 -21.21
N ASP A 6 -21.64 29.64 -20.79
CA ASP A 6 -20.50 30.00 -21.63
C ASP A 6 -20.21 28.89 -22.64
N VAL A 7 -20.29 27.60 -22.20
CA VAL A 7 -20.20 26.43 -23.08
C VAL A 7 -21.33 26.44 -24.10
N ALA A 8 -22.55 26.73 -23.67
CA ALA A 8 -23.73 26.83 -24.54
C ALA A 8 -23.51 27.89 -25.63
N ARG A 9 -23.05 29.09 -25.27
CA ARG A 9 -22.72 30.18 -26.18
C ARG A 9 -21.61 29.78 -27.15
N ARG A 10 -20.54 29.15 -26.65
CA ARG A 10 -19.38 28.74 -27.46
C ARG A 10 -19.73 27.59 -28.44
N ALA A 11 -20.58 26.67 -28.03
CA ALA A 11 -21.06 25.55 -28.85
C ALA A 11 -22.23 25.88 -29.76
N GLY A 12 -22.83 27.08 -29.64
CA GLY A 12 -23.99 27.50 -30.42
C GLY A 12 -25.24 26.66 -30.14
N VAL A 13 -25.51 26.34 -28.87
CA VAL A 13 -26.65 25.54 -28.42
C VAL A 13 -27.24 26.08 -27.13
N SER A 14 -28.42 25.59 -26.72
CA SER A 14 -29.00 25.98 -25.43
C SER A 14 -28.28 25.33 -24.26
N PRO A 15 -28.31 25.90 -23.05
CA PRO A 15 -27.77 25.28 -21.83
C PRO A 15 -28.35 23.89 -21.55
N SER A 16 -29.62 23.66 -21.85
CA SER A 16 -30.27 22.35 -21.76
C SER A 16 -29.67 21.34 -22.74
N THR A 17 -29.35 21.78 -23.96
CA THR A 17 -28.68 20.92 -24.97
C THR A 17 -27.27 20.53 -24.50
N VAL A 18 -26.51 21.45 -23.89
CA VAL A 18 -25.22 21.14 -23.25
C VAL A 18 -25.41 20.10 -22.16
N SER A 19 -26.38 20.28 -21.27
CA SER A 19 -26.69 19.34 -20.20
C SER A 19 -27.02 17.94 -20.73
N TYR A 20 -27.83 17.85 -21.81
CA TYR A 20 -28.16 16.57 -22.44
C TYR A 20 -26.97 15.93 -23.16
N ALA A 21 -26.12 16.75 -23.81
CA ALA A 21 -24.91 16.26 -24.46
C ALA A 21 -23.93 15.63 -23.50
N LEU A 22 -23.83 16.18 -22.29
CA LEU A 22 -22.92 15.73 -21.25
C LEU A 22 -23.50 14.59 -20.38
N SER A 23 -24.83 14.58 -20.16
CA SER A 23 -25.47 13.57 -19.31
C SER A 23 -25.95 12.32 -20.07
N GLY A 24 -26.02 12.35 -21.40
CA GLY A 24 -26.54 11.25 -22.23
C GLY A 24 -28.04 10.96 -22.05
N LYS A 25 -28.78 11.77 -21.28
CA LYS A 25 -30.19 11.54 -20.95
C LYS A 25 -31.18 11.68 -22.10
N ARG A 26 -30.76 12.27 -23.20
CA ARG A 26 -31.56 12.37 -24.43
C ARG A 26 -30.67 12.16 -25.68
N PRO A 27 -31.18 11.55 -26.74
CA PRO A 27 -30.44 11.44 -27.99
C PRO A 27 -30.16 12.83 -28.59
N ILE A 28 -28.92 13.07 -28.92
CA ILE A 28 -28.42 14.31 -29.54
C ILE A 28 -27.55 13.87 -30.72
N SER A 29 -27.58 14.65 -31.79
CA SER A 29 -26.74 14.35 -32.96
C SER A 29 -25.26 14.34 -32.62
N ASP A 30 -24.49 13.47 -33.27
CA ASP A 30 -23.04 13.35 -33.02
C ASP A 30 -22.30 14.65 -33.35
N ALA A 31 -22.80 15.42 -34.32
CA ALA A 31 -22.25 16.73 -34.65
C ALA A 31 -22.42 17.73 -33.50
N THR A 32 -23.59 17.75 -32.84
CA THR A 32 -23.84 18.60 -31.68
C THR A 32 -23.01 18.14 -30.47
N ARG A 33 -22.89 16.83 -30.24
CA ARG A 33 -22.07 16.27 -29.16
C ARG A 33 -20.60 16.67 -29.31
N ARG A 34 -20.04 16.56 -30.53
CA ARG A 34 -18.65 16.98 -30.82
C ARG A 34 -18.42 18.47 -30.60
N ARG A 35 -19.35 19.36 -30.99
CA ARG A 35 -19.24 20.81 -30.74
C ARG A 35 -19.25 21.14 -29.27
N VAL A 36 -20.15 20.51 -28.49
CA VAL A 36 -20.22 20.71 -27.04
C VAL A 36 -18.94 20.23 -26.38
N GLN A 37 -18.42 19.05 -26.74
CA GLN A 37 -17.17 18.52 -26.19
C GLN A 37 -15.96 19.40 -26.55
N ALA A 38 -15.91 19.95 -27.72
CA ALA A 38 -14.86 20.89 -28.12
C ALA A 38 -14.91 22.19 -27.28
N ALA A 39 -16.11 22.78 -27.12
CA ALA A 39 -16.30 23.96 -26.28
C ALA A 39 -15.97 23.70 -24.79
N VAL A 40 -16.28 22.53 -24.24
CA VAL A 40 -15.91 22.09 -22.89
C VAL A 40 -14.40 22.09 -22.71
N ARG A 41 -13.65 21.46 -23.65
CA ARG A 41 -12.18 21.43 -23.61
C ARG A 41 -11.55 22.80 -23.73
N GLU A 42 -12.04 23.62 -24.65
CA GLU A 42 -11.50 24.96 -24.92
C GLU A 42 -11.70 25.92 -23.73
N LEU A 43 -12.85 25.86 -23.08
CA LEU A 43 -13.19 26.72 -21.95
C LEU A 43 -12.77 26.17 -20.61
N GLY A 44 -12.18 24.96 -20.56
CA GLY A 44 -11.87 24.27 -19.30
C GLY A 44 -13.11 24.07 -18.44
N TYR A 45 -14.31 23.96 -19.08
CA TYR A 45 -15.55 23.76 -18.36
C TYR A 45 -15.58 22.35 -17.75
N ARG A 46 -15.69 22.31 -16.43
CA ARG A 46 -15.90 21.06 -15.69
C ARG A 46 -17.40 20.91 -15.42
N THR A 47 -17.96 19.80 -15.86
CA THR A 47 -19.31 19.42 -15.43
C THR A 47 -19.28 19.15 -13.94
N ASP A 48 -19.97 19.98 -13.17
CA ASP A 48 -20.35 19.58 -11.83
C ASP A 48 -21.16 18.28 -11.96
N GLY A 49 -20.54 17.16 -11.59
CA GLY A 49 -21.07 15.81 -11.79
C GLY A 49 -22.51 15.72 -11.29
N GLY A 50 -23.36 15.25 -12.16
CA GLY A 50 -24.79 15.04 -12.06
C GLY A 50 -25.49 15.23 -10.71
N GLY A 51 -26.21 16.32 -10.58
CA GLY A 51 -27.44 16.36 -9.76
C GLY A 51 -27.30 16.60 -8.25
N ARG A 52 -26.12 16.67 -7.64
CA ARG A 52 -25.95 16.89 -6.19
C ARG A 52 -25.15 18.13 -5.78
N SER A 53 -24.53 18.84 -6.71
CA SER A 53 -23.68 20.01 -6.40
C SER A 53 -24.45 21.36 -6.28
N ARG A 54 -25.73 21.35 -5.95
CA ARG A 54 -26.49 22.61 -5.70
C ARG A 54 -26.50 23.09 -4.24
N SER A 55 -25.85 22.38 -3.32
CA SER A 55 -25.91 22.72 -1.88
C SER A 55 -24.60 22.74 -1.13
N GLY A 56 -23.43 22.66 -1.78
CA GLY A 56 -22.15 22.61 -1.05
C GLY A 56 -21.98 21.37 -0.14
N ALA A 57 -22.90 20.40 -0.23
CA ALA A 57 -22.84 19.19 0.56
C ALA A 57 -21.79 18.23 -0.04
N ARG A 58 -20.83 17.82 0.79
CA ARG A 58 -19.84 16.78 0.48
C ARG A 58 -20.56 15.47 0.19
N ALA A 59 -19.95 14.65 -0.67
CA ALA A 59 -20.46 13.32 -0.99
C ALA A 59 -20.48 12.39 0.23
N LYS A 60 -19.67 12.69 1.26
CA LYS A 60 -19.39 11.83 2.42
C LYS A 60 -18.86 10.46 1.98
N VAL A 61 -18.07 10.44 0.92
CA VAL A 61 -17.45 9.24 0.37
C VAL A 61 -15.93 9.45 0.31
N LEU A 62 -15.18 8.50 0.81
CA LEU A 62 -13.72 8.42 0.64
C LEU A 62 -13.40 7.34 -0.39
N ALA A 63 -12.55 7.62 -1.35
CA ALA A 63 -12.05 6.61 -2.26
C ALA A 63 -10.86 5.88 -1.64
N LEU A 64 -10.82 4.55 -1.76
CA LEU A 64 -9.68 3.72 -1.41
C LEU A 64 -9.13 3.06 -2.67
N ALA A 65 -7.96 3.46 -3.12
CA ALA A 65 -7.29 2.88 -4.26
C ALA A 65 -6.44 1.68 -3.82
N VAL A 66 -6.91 0.49 -4.18
CA VAL A 66 -6.26 -0.80 -3.92
C VAL A 66 -6.08 -1.49 -5.27
N PRO A 67 -4.87 -1.49 -5.84
CA PRO A 67 -4.64 -2.16 -7.10
C PRO A 67 -4.74 -3.68 -6.90
N MET A 68 -5.76 -4.30 -7.53
CA MET A 68 -5.95 -5.76 -7.52
C MET A 68 -5.16 -6.36 -8.69
N ARG A 69 -4.01 -6.98 -8.38
CA ARG A 69 -3.08 -7.53 -9.38
C ARG A 69 -2.46 -8.85 -8.89
N PRO A 70 -1.86 -9.67 -9.78
CA PRO A 70 -1.13 -10.87 -9.38
C PRO A 70 -0.02 -10.55 -8.36
N GLY A 71 0.18 -11.44 -7.39
CA GLY A 71 1.17 -11.28 -6.31
C GLY A 71 0.73 -10.39 -5.15
N ILE A 72 -0.51 -9.89 -5.14
CA ILE A 72 -1.10 -9.24 -3.98
C ILE A 72 -1.50 -10.28 -2.93
N HIS A 73 -1.13 -10.02 -1.68
CA HIS A 73 -1.60 -10.82 -0.56
C HIS A 73 -2.98 -10.33 -0.10
N VAL A 74 -4.03 -10.98 -0.60
CA VAL A 74 -5.43 -10.58 -0.37
C VAL A 74 -5.79 -10.41 1.11
N PRO A 75 -5.35 -11.28 2.06
CA PRO A 75 -5.64 -11.11 3.48
C PRO A 75 -5.13 -9.78 4.06
N VAL A 76 -3.92 -9.33 3.70
CA VAL A 76 -3.38 -8.04 4.16
C VAL A 76 -4.15 -6.87 3.56
N VAL A 77 -4.42 -6.93 2.26
CA VAL A 77 -5.23 -5.92 1.57
C VAL A 77 -6.62 -5.80 2.21
N THR A 78 -7.24 -6.93 2.54
CA THR A 78 -8.54 -6.97 3.21
C THR A 78 -8.47 -6.32 4.59
N GLN A 79 -7.42 -6.55 5.37
CA GLN A 79 -7.24 -5.90 6.67
C GLN A 79 -7.15 -4.37 6.54
N PHE A 80 -6.41 -3.86 5.56
CA PHE A 80 -6.38 -2.43 5.27
C PHE A 80 -7.76 -1.90 4.86
N ALA A 81 -8.45 -2.58 3.95
CA ALA A 81 -9.77 -2.17 3.48
C ALA A 81 -10.79 -2.12 4.64
N VAL A 82 -10.85 -3.18 5.47
CA VAL A 82 -11.71 -3.23 6.66
C VAL A 82 -11.39 -2.11 7.64
N SER A 83 -10.10 -1.85 7.87
CA SER A 83 -9.66 -0.78 8.77
C SER A 83 -10.10 0.60 8.27
N VAL A 84 -9.90 0.88 6.98
CA VAL A 84 -10.32 2.15 6.36
C VAL A 84 -11.84 2.31 6.41
N VAL A 85 -12.60 1.26 6.05
CA VAL A 85 -14.08 1.26 6.10
C VAL A 85 -14.58 1.53 7.53
N THR A 86 -14.02 0.85 8.52
CA THR A 86 -14.39 1.01 9.92
C THR A 86 -14.12 2.43 10.42
N ALA A 87 -12.94 2.97 10.10
CA ALA A 87 -12.55 4.31 10.50
C ALA A 87 -13.33 5.42 9.76
N ALA A 88 -13.65 5.21 8.49
CA ALA A 88 -14.47 6.12 7.68
C ALA A 88 -15.90 6.18 8.20
N ARG A 89 -16.52 5.01 8.47
CA ARG A 89 -17.87 4.91 9.03
C ARG A 89 -17.99 5.63 10.37
N ALA A 90 -16.99 5.52 11.24
CA ALA A 90 -16.97 6.24 12.53
C ALA A 90 -16.91 7.78 12.36
N ARG A 91 -16.74 8.28 11.14
CA ARG A 91 -16.70 9.70 10.76
C ARG A 91 -17.76 10.08 9.73
N ASP A 92 -18.83 9.30 9.63
CA ASP A 92 -19.94 9.52 8.70
C ASP A 92 -19.51 9.53 7.22
N HIS A 93 -18.57 8.69 6.81
CA HIS A 93 -18.16 8.54 5.42
C HIS A 93 -18.33 7.09 4.95
N ASP A 94 -18.83 6.93 3.73
CA ASP A 94 -18.77 5.67 2.98
C ASP A 94 -17.42 5.51 2.29
N VAL A 95 -17.11 4.28 1.83
CA VAL A 95 -15.86 4.00 1.11
C VAL A 95 -16.16 3.47 -0.29
N LEU A 96 -15.61 4.14 -1.30
CA LEU A 96 -15.60 3.68 -2.68
C LEU A 96 -14.28 2.98 -2.97
N LEU A 97 -14.33 1.68 -3.25
CA LEU A 97 -13.13 0.91 -3.57
C LEU A 97 -12.77 1.07 -5.06
N LEU A 98 -11.55 1.53 -5.35
CA LEU A 98 -10.99 1.64 -6.69
C LEU A 98 -10.04 0.47 -6.93
N THR A 99 -10.48 -0.51 -7.72
CA THR A 99 -9.73 -1.74 -8.00
C THR A 99 -9.23 -1.85 -9.43
N GLN A 100 -9.73 -0.98 -10.32
CA GLN A 100 -9.37 -0.95 -11.74
C GLN A 100 -8.31 0.12 -12.02
N GLY A 101 -7.37 -0.22 -12.90
CA GLY A 101 -6.31 0.68 -13.37
C GLY A 101 -5.08 0.66 -12.45
N GLU A 102 -3.92 0.38 -13.03
CA GLU A 102 -2.62 0.41 -12.33
C GLU A 102 -2.07 1.83 -12.18
N GLY A 103 -2.76 2.83 -12.72
CA GLY A 103 -2.30 4.20 -12.79
C GLY A 103 -3.27 5.21 -12.17
N ASP A 104 -3.26 6.38 -12.74
CA ASP A 104 -4.00 7.57 -12.37
C ASP A 104 -5.46 7.59 -12.85
N GLU A 105 -5.85 6.70 -13.78
CA GLU A 105 -7.19 6.71 -14.40
C GLU A 105 -8.34 6.62 -13.38
N GLY A 106 -8.24 5.72 -12.40
CA GLY A 106 -9.26 5.58 -11.36
C GLY A 106 -9.37 6.84 -10.48
N ILE A 107 -8.24 7.42 -10.12
CA ILE A 107 -8.15 8.65 -9.32
C ILE A 107 -8.66 9.83 -10.15
N GLY A 108 -8.23 9.93 -11.41
CA GLY A 108 -8.71 10.96 -12.35
C GLY A 108 -10.22 10.93 -12.52
N ARG A 109 -10.79 9.75 -12.75
CA ARG A 109 -12.25 9.57 -12.85
C ARG A 109 -12.99 10.06 -11.61
N VAL A 110 -12.51 9.69 -10.41
CA VAL A 110 -13.14 10.14 -9.15
C VAL A 110 -13.01 11.65 -8.97
N THR A 111 -11.84 12.22 -9.32
CA THR A 111 -11.61 13.67 -9.29
C THR A 111 -12.55 14.40 -10.24
N ASP A 112 -12.73 13.90 -11.45
CA ASP A 112 -13.53 14.55 -12.49
C ASP A 112 -15.04 14.44 -12.25
N THR A 113 -15.47 13.35 -11.64
CA THR A 113 -16.90 13.08 -11.36
C THR A 113 -17.37 13.57 -10.00
N GLY A 114 -16.46 13.89 -9.08
CA GLY A 114 -16.81 14.27 -7.69
C GLY A 114 -17.49 13.14 -6.91
N LEU A 115 -17.18 11.88 -7.24
CA LEU A 115 -17.77 10.71 -6.58
C LEU A 115 -17.23 10.49 -5.16
N ALA A 116 -16.09 11.06 -4.82
CA ALA A 116 -15.53 11.03 -3.48
C ALA A 116 -14.95 12.40 -3.09
N ASP A 117 -14.92 12.66 -1.80
CA ASP A 117 -14.40 13.91 -1.23
C ASP A 117 -12.87 13.87 -1.06
N GLY A 118 -12.28 12.67 -1.02
CA GLY A 118 -10.85 12.47 -0.89
C GLY A 118 -10.46 11.03 -1.23
N VAL A 119 -9.15 10.77 -1.36
CA VAL A 119 -8.62 9.45 -1.74
C VAL A 119 -7.52 8.98 -0.79
N ILE A 120 -7.59 7.70 -0.41
CA ILE A 120 -6.51 6.97 0.25
C ILE A 120 -5.88 6.05 -0.80
N VAL A 121 -4.56 6.11 -0.93
CA VAL A 121 -3.80 5.36 -1.92
C VAL A 121 -2.92 4.33 -1.22
N THR A 122 -2.97 3.08 -1.65
CA THR A 122 -2.14 1.98 -1.12
C THR A 122 -1.17 1.45 -2.17
N ASP A 123 -0.30 0.50 -1.78
CA ASP A 123 0.71 -0.14 -2.64
C ASP A 123 1.60 0.91 -3.35
N VAL A 124 2.11 1.86 -2.56
CA VAL A 124 2.91 2.98 -3.04
C VAL A 124 4.28 2.49 -3.52
N GLN A 125 4.66 2.92 -4.72
CA GLN A 125 5.98 2.65 -5.30
C GLN A 125 6.96 3.78 -4.98
N LEU A 126 8.28 3.51 -5.02
CA LEU A 126 9.28 4.56 -4.84
C LEU A 126 9.15 5.66 -5.90
N GLN A 127 8.94 5.29 -7.16
CA GLN A 127 8.58 6.20 -8.26
C GLN A 127 7.15 5.87 -8.72
N ASP A 128 6.18 6.40 -8.00
CA ASP A 128 4.78 6.10 -8.24
C ASP A 128 4.20 7.04 -9.31
N SER A 129 3.68 6.47 -10.40
CA SER A 129 3.13 7.23 -11.53
C SER A 129 1.91 8.08 -11.17
N ARG A 130 1.25 7.78 -10.04
CA ARG A 130 0.07 8.51 -9.56
C ARG A 130 0.42 9.86 -8.90
N LEU A 131 1.69 10.07 -8.50
CA LEU A 131 2.09 11.27 -7.73
C LEU A 131 1.89 12.59 -8.47
N PRO A 132 2.18 12.72 -9.77
CA PRO A 132 1.92 13.98 -10.49
C PRO A 132 0.44 14.37 -10.44
N LEU A 133 -0.47 13.41 -10.63
CA LEU A 133 -1.91 13.65 -10.53
C LEU A 133 -2.31 14.02 -9.10
N LEU A 134 -1.84 13.27 -8.07
CA LEU A 134 -2.15 13.53 -6.66
C LEU A 134 -1.67 14.91 -6.18
N ARG A 135 -0.57 15.43 -6.74
CA ARG A 135 -0.07 16.78 -6.43
C ARG A 135 -0.84 17.88 -7.16
N SER A 136 -1.33 17.60 -8.37
CA SER A 136 -1.99 18.62 -9.22
C SER A 136 -3.51 18.65 -9.04
N CYS A 137 -4.13 17.55 -8.61
CA CYS A 137 -5.58 17.50 -8.44
C CYS A 137 -6.04 18.23 -7.16
N SER A 138 -7.28 18.73 -7.19
CA SER A 138 -7.90 19.35 -6.03
C SER A 138 -8.45 18.36 -5.00
N LEU A 139 -8.37 17.05 -5.29
CA LEU A 139 -8.87 15.98 -4.43
C LEU A 139 -7.88 15.73 -3.28
N PRO A 140 -8.24 15.98 -2.01
CA PRO A 140 -7.38 15.66 -0.89
C PRO A 140 -6.97 14.19 -0.88
N SER A 141 -5.69 13.92 -0.68
CA SER A 141 -5.15 12.58 -0.72
C SER A 141 -4.28 12.25 0.49
N VAL A 142 -4.26 10.98 0.88
CA VAL A 142 -3.34 10.39 1.87
C VAL A 142 -2.81 9.08 1.30
N LEU A 143 -1.52 8.85 1.44
CA LEU A 143 -0.85 7.62 1.00
C LEU A 143 -0.59 6.71 2.21
N ILE A 144 -0.97 5.44 2.11
CA ILE A 144 -0.43 4.38 2.99
C ILE A 144 0.77 3.80 2.24
N GLY A 145 1.94 4.25 2.66
CA GLY A 145 3.22 4.06 1.97
C GLY A 145 3.92 5.39 1.73
N VAL A 146 5.23 5.39 1.65
CA VAL A 146 6.04 6.60 1.45
C VAL A 146 6.83 6.47 0.16
N PRO A 147 6.60 7.30 -0.88
CA PRO A 147 7.40 7.30 -2.11
C PRO A 147 8.82 7.83 -1.85
N ALA A 148 9.70 7.78 -2.85
CA ALA A 148 11.04 8.37 -2.74
C ALA A 148 10.98 9.89 -2.57
N GLU A 149 10.07 10.55 -3.28
CA GLU A 149 9.81 11.98 -3.19
C GLU A 149 8.43 12.21 -2.56
N ALA A 150 8.41 12.45 -1.24
CA ALA A 150 7.18 12.63 -0.47
C ALA A 150 6.77 14.11 -0.28
N ASP A 151 7.54 15.07 -0.77
CA ASP A 151 7.28 16.50 -0.59
C ASP A 151 5.91 16.90 -1.16
N GLY A 152 5.17 17.65 -0.36
CA GLY A 152 3.80 18.09 -0.69
C GLY A 152 2.72 16.99 -0.55
N LEU A 153 3.10 15.78 -0.16
CA LEU A 153 2.17 14.66 0.06
C LEU A 153 1.95 14.41 1.56
N THR A 154 0.83 13.77 1.87
CA THR A 154 0.56 13.26 3.22
C THR A 154 0.67 11.76 3.21
N CYS A 155 1.65 11.22 3.92
CA CYS A 155 1.98 9.81 3.95
C CYS A 155 1.88 9.25 5.36
N VAL A 156 1.43 8.01 5.49
CA VAL A 156 1.51 7.23 6.73
C VAL A 156 1.99 5.83 6.38
N ASP A 157 2.94 5.30 7.16
CA ASP A 157 3.44 3.94 6.96
C ASP A 157 4.05 3.37 8.24
N LEU A 158 4.28 2.07 8.27
CA LEU A 158 5.22 1.47 9.20
C LEU A 158 6.65 1.89 8.80
N ASP A 159 7.51 2.17 9.76
CA ASP A 159 8.94 2.30 9.46
C ASP A 159 9.52 0.93 9.11
N PHE A 160 9.38 0.54 7.84
CA PHE A 160 9.88 -0.75 7.35
C PHE A 160 11.40 -0.86 7.38
N ARG A 161 12.13 0.26 7.28
CA ARG A 161 13.58 0.25 7.44
C ARG A 161 13.94 -0.14 8.87
N ALA A 162 13.39 0.57 9.84
CA ALA A 162 13.59 0.25 11.24
C ALA A 162 13.06 -1.16 11.61
N ALA A 163 12.01 -1.65 10.93
CA ALA A 163 11.51 -3.02 11.12
C ALA A 163 12.53 -4.07 10.68
N GLY A 164 13.19 -3.86 9.53
CA GLY A 164 14.27 -4.72 9.07
C GLY A 164 15.48 -4.69 10.02
N GLU A 165 15.88 -3.50 10.45
CA GLU A 165 16.96 -3.31 11.43
C GLU A 165 16.65 -4.04 12.74
N LEU A 166 15.45 -3.88 13.28
CA LEU A 166 15.02 -4.48 14.55
C LEU A 166 15.04 -6.02 14.51
N CYS A 167 14.62 -6.65 13.41
CA CYS A 167 14.70 -8.09 13.24
C CYS A 167 16.15 -8.59 13.28
N VAL A 168 17.05 -7.91 12.56
CA VAL A 168 18.48 -8.29 12.53
C VAL A 168 19.16 -8.02 13.87
N ASP A 169 18.89 -6.89 14.53
CA ASP A 169 19.44 -6.57 15.84
C ASP A 169 19.07 -7.62 16.89
N HIS A 170 17.80 -8.09 16.87
CA HIS A 170 17.35 -9.19 17.73
C HIS A 170 18.15 -10.47 17.48
N LEU A 171 18.30 -10.88 16.22
CA LEU A 171 19.03 -12.10 15.86
C LEU A 171 20.54 -11.99 16.17
N ALA A 172 21.15 -10.84 15.90
CA ALA A 172 22.56 -10.57 16.26
C ALA A 172 22.77 -10.61 17.78
N GLY A 173 21.82 -10.06 18.57
CA GLY A 173 21.79 -10.12 20.02
C GLY A 173 21.71 -11.55 20.57
N LEU A 174 21.06 -12.46 19.85
CA LEU A 174 21.01 -13.89 20.15
C LEU A 174 22.27 -14.66 19.70
N GLY A 175 23.27 -13.99 19.09
CA GLY A 175 24.54 -14.59 18.70
C GLY A 175 24.57 -15.16 17.29
N HIS A 176 23.54 -14.98 16.45
CA HIS A 176 23.57 -15.38 15.07
C HIS A 176 24.58 -14.57 14.28
N ARG A 177 25.31 -15.24 13.36
CA ARG A 177 26.39 -14.63 12.52
C ARG A 177 26.12 -14.76 11.03
N ALA A 178 25.17 -15.58 10.63
CA ALA A 178 24.71 -15.73 9.24
C ALA A 178 23.18 -15.68 9.22
N VAL A 179 22.64 -14.69 8.52
CA VAL A 179 21.20 -14.37 8.48
C VAL A 179 20.72 -14.20 7.04
N ALA A 180 19.49 -14.57 6.77
CA ALA A 180 18.92 -14.35 5.44
C ALA A 180 17.57 -13.61 5.54
N LEU A 181 17.24 -12.84 4.50
CA LEU A 181 15.91 -12.27 4.29
C LEU A 181 15.22 -13.03 3.16
N VAL A 182 14.14 -13.75 3.50
CA VAL A 182 13.17 -14.25 2.52
C VAL A 182 12.12 -13.15 2.31
N GLY A 183 12.27 -12.46 1.20
CA GLY A 183 11.48 -11.26 0.88
C GLY A 183 10.18 -11.56 0.16
N SER A 184 9.48 -10.50 -0.15
CA SER A 184 8.24 -10.50 -0.94
C SER A 184 8.45 -11.14 -2.33
N PRO A 185 7.36 -11.49 -3.05
CA PRO A 185 7.45 -11.99 -4.41
C PRO A 185 8.25 -11.08 -5.35
N PRO A 186 8.97 -11.64 -6.35
CA PRO A 186 9.82 -10.88 -7.27
C PRO A 186 9.13 -9.68 -7.91
N GLU A 187 7.83 -9.80 -8.22
CA GLU A 187 7.02 -8.76 -8.85
C GLU A 187 6.94 -7.50 -7.99
N VAL A 188 6.97 -7.63 -6.66
CA VAL A 188 6.95 -6.52 -5.70
C VAL A 188 8.22 -5.68 -5.84
N TYR A 189 9.37 -6.33 -6.05
CA TYR A 189 10.66 -5.65 -6.26
C TYR A 189 10.79 -5.06 -7.66
N VAL A 190 10.28 -5.75 -8.69
CA VAL A 190 10.23 -5.25 -10.07
C VAL A 190 9.42 -3.94 -10.13
N ARG A 191 8.31 -3.87 -9.43
CA ARG A 191 7.50 -2.64 -9.31
C ARG A 191 8.14 -1.59 -8.41
N ARG A 192 9.24 -1.90 -7.71
CA ARG A 192 9.91 -1.01 -6.77
C ARG A 192 8.97 -0.51 -5.66
N THR A 193 8.16 -1.43 -5.12
CA THR A 193 7.23 -1.12 -4.03
C THR A 193 8.00 -0.63 -2.80
N ALA A 194 7.59 0.49 -2.25
CA ALA A 194 8.39 1.26 -1.29
C ALA A 194 8.68 0.49 0.01
N PHE A 195 7.67 -0.17 0.58
CA PHE A 195 7.82 -0.91 1.84
C PHE A 195 8.84 -2.04 1.75
N ALA A 196 8.81 -2.81 0.64
CA ALA A 196 9.71 -3.95 0.44
C ALA A 196 11.17 -3.52 0.29
N ARG A 197 11.39 -2.41 -0.43
CA ARG A 197 12.73 -1.84 -0.59
C ARG A 197 13.30 -1.32 0.72
N ARG A 198 12.51 -0.58 1.48
CA ARG A 198 12.95 -0.05 2.78
C ARG A 198 13.29 -1.15 3.79
N LEU A 199 12.52 -2.24 3.79
CA LEU A 199 12.84 -3.38 4.65
C LEU A 199 14.16 -4.04 4.27
N VAL A 200 14.42 -4.23 2.97
CA VAL A 200 15.72 -4.74 2.49
C VAL A 200 16.85 -3.80 2.90
N GLU A 201 16.68 -2.48 2.74
CA GLU A 201 17.67 -1.48 3.14
C GLU A 201 17.97 -1.57 4.64
N GLY A 202 16.96 -1.69 5.50
CA GLY A 202 17.14 -1.84 6.94
C GLY A 202 17.81 -3.15 7.32
N PHE A 203 17.37 -4.27 6.73
CA PHE A 203 17.99 -5.58 6.93
C PHE A 203 19.48 -5.55 6.56
N THR A 204 19.81 -5.06 5.38
CA THR A 204 21.21 -5.02 4.89
C THR A 204 22.07 -4.09 5.77
N ALA A 205 21.58 -2.89 6.07
CA ALA A 205 22.32 -1.94 6.92
C ALA A 205 22.61 -2.50 8.32
N ALA A 206 21.67 -3.23 8.91
CA ALA A 206 21.88 -3.87 10.22
C ALA A 206 22.82 -5.08 10.11
N ALA A 207 22.70 -5.91 9.09
CA ALA A 207 23.61 -7.03 8.86
C ALA A 207 25.06 -6.54 8.70
N ASP A 208 25.27 -5.49 7.90
CA ASP A 208 26.58 -4.87 7.72
C ASP A 208 27.13 -4.28 9.03
N ARG A 209 26.31 -3.56 9.80
CA ARG A 209 26.67 -2.97 11.10
C ARG A 209 27.12 -4.02 12.10
N HIS A 210 26.48 -5.19 12.11
CA HIS A 210 26.84 -6.31 12.99
C HIS A 210 27.91 -7.26 12.40
N GLY A 211 28.39 -7.02 11.17
CA GLY A 211 29.37 -7.87 10.49
C GLY A 211 28.83 -9.28 10.22
N LEU A 212 27.54 -9.40 9.91
CA LEU A 212 26.89 -10.68 9.64
C LEU A 212 27.05 -11.08 8.17
N ALA A 213 27.30 -12.37 7.92
CA ALA A 213 27.10 -12.91 6.58
C ALA A 213 25.60 -12.87 6.26
N SER A 214 25.23 -12.28 5.13
CA SER A 214 23.80 -12.09 4.83
C SER A 214 23.44 -12.38 3.37
N ALA A 215 22.18 -12.80 3.15
CA ALA A 215 21.60 -13.00 1.83
C ALA A 215 20.17 -12.45 1.79
N VAL A 216 19.75 -11.91 0.63
CA VAL A 216 18.39 -11.45 0.40
C VAL A 216 17.84 -12.18 -0.82
N LEU A 217 16.79 -12.96 -0.63
CA LEU A 217 16.14 -13.72 -1.72
C LEU A 217 14.65 -13.36 -1.81
N PRO A 218 14.19 -12.74 -2.91
CA PRO A 218 12.77 -12.68 -3.23
C PRO A 218 12.22 -14.08 -3.41
N CYS A 219 11.01 -14.34 -2.93
CA CYS A 219 10.39 -15.65 -3.01
C CYS A 219 8.91 -15.54 -3.36
N GLY A 220 8.43 -16.35 -4.29
CA GLY A 220 7.01 -16.52 -4.55
C GLY A 220 6.27 -17.11 -3.36
N THR A 221 5.04 -17.55 -3.53
CA THR A 221 4.23 -18.15 -2.46
C THR A 221 4.10 -19.68 -2.67
N GLY A 222 3.78 -20.39 -1.59
CA GLY A 222 3.52 -21.82 -1.61
C GLY A 222 4.72 -22.71 -1.26
N ARG A 223 4.46 -24.00 -1.08
CA ARG A 223 5.43 -24.99 -0.57
C ARG A 223 6.64 -25.20 -1.49
N ASP A 224 6.41 -25.28 -2.80
CA ASP A 224 7.50 -25.48 -3.76
C ASP A 224 8.46 -24.29 -3.80
N ALA A 225 7.91 -23.06 -3.72
CA ALA A 225 8.73 -21.86 -3.63
C ALA A 225 9.54 -21.83 -2.32
N ALA A 226 8.92 -22.22 -1.20
CA ALA A 226 9.60 -22.31 0.10
C ALA A 226 10.75 -23.33 0.05
N ARG A 227 10.53 -24.53 -0.50
CA ARG A 227 11.57 -25.56 -0.64
C ARG A 227 12.72 -25.06 -1.52
N THR A 228 12.41 -24.49 -2.67
CA THR A 228 13.42 -23.96 -3.60
C THR A 228 14.28 -22.87 -2.96
N VAL A 229 13.66 -21.94 -2.21
CA VAL A 229 14.42 -20.84 -1.56
C VAL A 229 15.26 -21.35 -0.41
N VAL A 230 14.79 -22.33 0.38
CA VAL A 230 15.55 -22.96 1.46
C VAL A 230 16.79 -23.69 0.92
N GLU A 231 16.64 -24.53 -0.11
CA GLU A 231 17.76 -25.21 -0.76
C GLU A 231 18.80 -24.22 -1.30
N ARG A 232 18.34 -23.13 -1.87
CA ARG A 232 19.22 -22.06 -2.35
C ARG A 232 19.94 -21.35 -1.20
N LEU A 233 19.23 -21.00 -0.14
CA LEU A 233 19.81 -20.35 1.04
C LEU A 233 20.91 -21.21 1.66
N LEU A 234 20.67 -22.51 1.87
CA LEU A 234 21.65 -23.41 2.46
C LEU A 234 22.86 -23.64 1.58
N ARG A 235 22.69 -23.58 0.25
CA ARG A 235 23.79 -23.67 -0.71
C ARG A 235 24.62 -22.38 -0.73
N ASP A 236 23.95 -21.22 -0.82
CA ASP A 236 24.61 -19.92 -0.99
C ASP A 236 25.17 -19.39 0.36
N LEU A 237 24.59 -19.80 1.49
CA LEU A 237 24.98 -19.42 2.85
C LEU A 237 24.97 -20.63 3.78
N PRO A 238 25.96 -21.56 3.67
CA PRO A 238 25.96 -22.83 4.45
C PRO A 238 26.00 -22.64 5.98
N ALA A 239 26.46 -21.48 6.44
CA ALA A 239 26.48 -21.12 7.86
C ALA A 239 25.16 -20.47 8.36
N LEU A 240 24.09 -20.47 7.55
CA LEU A 240 22.81 -19.89 7.89
C LEU A 240 22.26 -20.46 9.20
N THR A 241 21.89 -19.56 10.12
CA THR A 241 21.29 -19.95 11.40
C THR A 241 20.06 -19.13 11.76
N ALA A 242 19.75 -18.11 10.98
CA ALA A 242 18.54 -17.32 11.22
C ALA A 242 17.96 -16.74 9.92
N VAL A 243 16.64 -16.62 9.87
CA VAL A 243 15.90 -16.09 8.74
C VAL A 243 14.93 -15.02 9.19
N VAL A 244 14.90 -13.91 8.45
CA VAL A 244 13.83 -12.89 8.50
C VAL A 244 12.86 -13.15 7.36
N VAL A 245 11.56 -13.23 7.63
CA VAL A 245 10.53 -13.48 6.62
C VAL A 245 9.70 -12.21 6.41
N HIS A 246 9.66 -11.73 5.18
CA HIS A 246 8.77 -10.63 4.77
C HIS A 246 7.90 -11.06 3.59
N ASN A 247 7.25 -12.19 3.78
CA ASN A 247 6.30 -12.80 2.86
C ASN A 247 5.43 -13.72 3.72
N GLU A 248 4.38 -13.18 4.30
CA GLU A 248 3.60 -13.85 5.33
C GLU A 248 3.00 -15.21 4.91
N PRO A 249 2.61 -15.45 3.64
CA PRO A 249 2.17 -16.78 3.19
C PRO A 249 3.25 -17.85 3.25
N LEU A 250 4.52 -17.45 3.39
CA LEU A 250 5.65 -18.37 3.47
C LEU A 250 6.04 -18.77 4.89
N VAL A 251 5.47 -18.17 5.94
CA VAL A 251 5.89 -18.42 7.32
C VAL A 251 5.85 -19.92 7.64
N ASP A 252 4.69 -20.55 7.53
CA ASP A 252 4.56 -21.99 7.77
C ASP A 252 5.27 -22.87 6.72
N PRO A 253 5.14 -22.59 5.39
CA PRO A 253 5.88 -23.36 4.38
C PRO A 253 7.41 -23.34 4.54
N LEU A 254 7.99 -22.22 5.04
CA LEU A 254 9.43 -22.17 5.31
C LEU A 254 9.82 -23.03 6.52
N ILE A 255 9.03 -22.97 7.59
CA ILE A 255 9.26 -23.82 8.77
C ILE A 255 9.21 -25.28 8.34
N GLU A 256 8.18 -25.70 7.57
CA GLU A 256 8.05 -27.06 7.03
C GLU A 256 9.26 -27.46 6.17
N ALA A 257 9.69 -26.58 5.26
CA ALA A 257 10.81 -26.86 4.38
C ALA A 257 12.15 -27.03 5.12
N PHE A 258 12.40 -26.26 6.19
CA PHE A 258 13.56 -26.46 7.06
C PHE A 258 13.46 -27.75 7.86
N GLU A 259 12.27 -28.08 8.41
CA GLU A 259 12.03 -29.32 9.15
C GLU A 259 12.21 -30.57 8.26
N GLU A 260 11.79 -30.54 7.00
CA GLU A 260 12.02 -31.62 5.99
C GLU A 260 13.52 -31.91 5.78
N LEU A 261 14.39 -30.90 5.98
CA LEU A 261 15.85 -31.04 5.95
C LEU A 261 16.48 -31.35 7.31
N GLY A 262 15.66 -31.65 8.33
CA GLY A 262 16.11 -31.98 9.67
C GLY A 262 16.50 -30.77 10.54
N MET A 263 16.20 -29.54 10.11
CA MET A 263 16.50 -28.31 10.85
C MET A 263 15.28 -27.84 11.65
N ARG A 264 15.37 -27.90 12.96
CA ARG A 264 14.27 -27.52 13.87
C ARG A 264 14.25 -26.00 14.10
N VAL A 265 13.05 -25.43 14.15
CA VAL A 265 12.82 -24.05 14.57
C VAL A 265 12.29 -24.08 16.01
N PRO A 266 12.95 -23.41 17.00
CA PRO A 266 14.15 -22.56 16.90
C PRO A 266 15.47 -23.31 17.12
N GLY A 267 15.47 -24.64 17.33
CA GLY A 267 16.63 -25.39 17.82
C GLY A 267 17.88 -25.26 16.96
N ASP A 268 17.71 -25.39 15.64
CA ASP A 268 18.79 -25.34 14.66
C ASP A 268 18.78 -24.05 13.84
N LEU A 269 17.59 -23.43 13.66
CA LEU A 269 17.38 -22.20 12.92
C LEU A 269 16.40 -21.27 13.66
N SER A 270 16.78 -20.03 13.90
CA SER A 270 15.86 -18.98 14.39
C SER A 270 15.09 -18.33 13.22
N LEU A 271 13.81 -18.00 13.44
CA LEU A 271 12.99 -17.34 12.44
C LEU A 271 12.28 -16.11 13.06
N THR A 272 12.43 -14.96 12.40
CA THR A 272 11.65 -13.75 12.69
C THR A 272 10.81 -13.39 11.47
N ALA A 273 9.71 -12.64 11.66
CA ALA A 273 8.88 -12.19 10.53
C ALA A 273 8.45 -10.73 10.68
N VAL A 274 8.23 -10.09 9.53
CA VAL A 274 7.49 -8.82 9.44
C VAL A 274 6.15 -9.14 8.79
N CYS A 275 5.11 -9.29 9.60
CA CYS A 275 3.79 -9.77 9.17
C CYS A 275 2.70 -9.34 10.15
N PRO A 276 1.41 -9.47 9.80
CA PRO A 276 0.31 -9.27 10.75
C PRO A 276 0.44 -10.17 11.99
N SER A 277 0.21 -9.61 13.19
CA SER A 277 0.36 -10.34 14.46
C SER A 277 -0.43 -11.66 14.54
N PRO A 278 -1.67 -11.77 14.01
CA PRO A 278 -2.39 -13.04 13.99
C PRO A 278 -1.68 -14.14 13.21
N VAL A 279 -1.05 -13.79 12.08
CA VAL A 279 -0.26 -14.76 11.28
C VAL A 279 0.90 -15.31 12.10
N ALA A 280 1.67 -14.42 12.72
CA ALA A 280 2.81 -14.83 13.56
C ALA A 280 2.38 -15.66 14.78
N ALA A 281 1.25 -15.35 15.38
CA ALA A 281 0.76 -16.04 16.58
C ALA A 281 0.16 -17.43 16.27
N SER A 282 -0.45 -17.60 15.09
CA SER A 282 -1.12 -18.85 14.67
C SER A 282 -0.22 -19.79 13.86
N ALA A 283 1.03 -19.40 13.58
CA ALA A 283 1.99 -20.22 12.88
C ALA A 283 2.30 -21.53 13.68
N ARG A 284 2.69 -22.59 12.97
CA ARG A 284 3.06 -23.92 13.57
C ARG A 284 4.01 -23.78 14.76
N VAL A 285 5.00 -22.93 14.63
CA VAL A 285 5.82 -22.41 15.73
C VAL A 285 5.47 -20.92 15.86
N PRO A 286 4.90 -20.45 16.98
CA PRO A 286 4.60 -19.03 17.14
C PRO A 286 5.82 -18.16 16.89
N VAL A 287 5.72 -17.26 15.88
CA VAL A 287 6.88 -16.55 15.31
C VAL A 287 7.13 -15.22 16.01
N THR A 288 8.37 -15.01 16.45
CA THR A 288 8.89 -13.70 16.87
C THR A 288 8.77 -12.73 15.70
N SER A 289 8.04 -11.61 15.87
CA SER A 289 7.69 -10.78 14.72
C SER A 289 7.58 -9.30 15.03
N VAL A 290 7.81 -8.49 14.00
CA VAL A 290 7.38 -7.11 13.93
C VAL A 290 6.01 -7.09 13.25
N ALA A 291 5.01 -6.54 13.95
CA ALA A 291 3.64 -6.48 13.44
C ALA A 291 3.49 -5.39 12.36
N VAL A 292 2.82 -5.72 11.25
CA VAL A 292 2.29 -4.72 10.32
C VAL A 292 0.95 -4.23 10.86
N PRO A 293 0.87 -2.98 11.37
CA PRO A 293 -0.31 -2.49 12.10
C PRO A 293 -1.38 -1.96 11.14
N ALA A 294 -1.95 -2.81 10.29
CA ALA A 294 -2.91 -2.42 9.25
C ALA A 294 -4.12 -1.64 9.81
N ALA A 295 -4.61 -2.03 10.99
CA ALA A 295 -5.72 -1.36 11.65
C ALA A 295 -5.36 0.10 12.03
N GLU A 296 -4.18 0.31 12.60
CA GLU A 296 -3.72 1.64 13.00
C GLU A 296 -3.40 2.51 11.77
N LEU A 297 -2.74 1.95 10.77
CA LEU A 297 -2.41 2.65 9.51
C LEU A 297 -3.67 3.12 8.79
N GLY A 298 -4.68 2.26 8.62
CA GLY A 298 -5.94 2.62 7.99
C GLY A 298 -6.71 3.69 8.79
N ALA A 299 -6.79 3.54 10.11
CA ALA A 299 -7.44 4.53 10.97
C ALA A 299 -6.72 5.89 10.93
N ARG A 300 -5.38 5.88 10.91
CA ARG A 300 -4.56 7.08 10.81
C ARG A 300 -4.73 7.76 9.43
N ALA A 301 -4.74 6.98 8.35
CA ALA A 301 -4.96 7.52 7.00
C ALA A 301 -6.31 8.22 6.88
N VAL A 302 -7.39 7.61 7.37
CA VAL A 302 -8.72 8.23 7.40
C VAL A 302 -8.72 9.49 8.26
N HIS A 303 -8.10 9.45 9.45
CA HIS A 303 -8.01 10.61 10.32
C HIS A 303 -7.32 11.80 9.62
N LEU A 304 -6.17 11.56 8.99
CA LEU A 304 -5.44 12.59 8.26
C LEU A 304 -6.25 13.13 7.07
N LEU A 305 -6.93 12.25 6.32
CA LEU A 305 -7.74 12.65 5.19
C LEU A 305 -8.93 13.53 5.62
N VAL A 306 -9.65 13.15 6.67
CA VAL A 306 -10.77 13.96 7.21
C VAL A 306 -10.28 15.30 7.73
N ARG A 307 -9.12 15.38 8.36
CA ARG A 307 -8.50 16.65 8.74
C ARG A 307 -8.18 17.53 7.53
N LYS A 308 -7.61 16.95 6.46
CA LYS A 308 -7.40 17.70 5.19
C LYS A 308 -8.70 18.21 4.61
N LEU A 309 -9.75 17.39 4.64
CA LEU A 309 -11.10 17.81 4.19
C LEU A 309 -11.64 18.98 4.97
N SER A 310 -11.36 19.08 6.27
CA SER A 310 -11.76 20.23 7.09
C SER A 310 -10.85 21.46 6.96
N GLY A 311 -9.79 21.38 6.14
CA GLY A 311 -8.79 22.46 6.01
C GLY A 311 -7.79 22.53 7.18
N ALA A 312 -7.79 21.55 8.09
CA ALA A 312 -6.87 21.52 9.21
C ALA A 312 -5.44 21.10 8.74
N PRO A 313 -4.40 21.67 9.35
CA PRO A 313 -3.03 21.28 9.02
C PRO A 313 -2.77 19.81 9.39
N VAL A 314 -2.03 19.10 8.53
CA VAL A 314 -1.62 17.72 8.71
C VAL A 314 -0.11 17.57 8.49
N PRO A 315 0.55 16.61 9.14
CA PRO A 315 1.96 16.31 8.88
C PRO A 315 2.15 15.80 7.44
N GLY A 316 3.33 16.01 6.87
CA GLY A 316 3.68 15.44 5.57
C GLY A 316 3.80 13.93 5.65
N THR A 317 4.80 13.42 6.37
CA THR A 317 5.03 11.99 6.56
C THR A 317 4.94 11.61 8.03
N THR A 318 4.24 10.52 8.31
CA THR A 318 4.14 9.90 9.63
C THR A 318 4.56 8.44 9.52
N LEU A 319 5.66 8.07 10.18
CA LEU A 319 6.09 6.68 10.30
C LEU A 319 5.71 6.15 11.67
N LEU A 320 5.06 4.99 11.70
CA LEU A 320 4.79 4.25 12.93
C LEU A 320 6.04 3.45 13.31
N PRO A 321 6.55 3.58 14.54
CA PRO A 321 7.72 2.84 14.97
C PRO A 321 7.40 1.33 15.06
N PRO A 322 8.30 0.45 14.56
CA PRO A 322 8.13 -0.99 14.69
C PRO A 322 8.28 -1.43 16.14
N ARG A 323 7.59 -2.52 16.49
CA ARG A 323 7.73 -3.20 17.78
C ARG A 323 7.89 -4.69 17.56
N LEU A 324 8.96 -5.26 18.06
CA LEU A 324 9.18 -6.69 18.06
C LEU A 324 8.39 -7.34 19.20
N THR A 325 7.70 -8.42 18.90
CA THR A 325 7.06 -9.31 19.87
C THR A 325 7.77 -10.64 19.82
N GLU A 326 8.47 -10.97 20.88
CA GLU A 326 9.15 -12.26 21.00
C GLU A 326 8.14 -13.39 21.23
N ARG A 327 8.42 -14.55 20.59
CA ARG A 327 7.66 -15.80 20.70
C ARG A 327 8.64 -16.98 20.66
N SER A 328 8.16 -18.14 20.21
CA SER A 328 8.89 -19.41 20.33
C SER A 328 9.86 -19.71 19.18
N SER A 329 9.95 -18.88 18.15
CA SER A 329 10.70 -19.17 16.91
C SER A 329 12.15 -18.70 16.92
N THR A 330 12.63 -18.10 18.00
CA THR A 330 14.01 -17.63 18.13
C THR A 330 14.64 -18.17 19.41
N ALA A 331 15.92 -18.52 19.33
CA ALA A 331 16.70 -19.00 20.48
C ALA A 331 18.14 -18.49 20.39
N PRO A 332 18.84 -18.35 21.54
CA PRO A 332 20.26 -18.03 21.51
C PRO A 332 21.05 -19.07 20.71
N ARG A 333 21.98 -18.60 19.88
CA ARG A 333 22.93 -19.49 19.22
C ARG A 333 23.94 -19.95 20.23
N GLY A 334 23.99 -21.26 20.56
CA GLY A 334 25.03 -21.85 21.42
C GLY A 334 26.43 -21.51 20.87
N ARG A 335 27.35 -21.24 21.80
CA ARG A 335 28.76 -21.00 21.48
C ARG A 335 29.43 -22.22 20.90
#